data_39e2141ee1cb7f7d1c83130bc62c3636
#
_entry.id   39e2141ee1cb7f7d1c83130bc62c3636
#
_cell.length_a   1.000
_cell.length_b   1.000
_cell.length_c   1.000
_cell.angle_alpha   90.00
_cell.angle_beta   90.00
_cell.angle_gamma   90.00
#
_symmetry.space_group_name_H-M   'P 1'
#
loop_
_entity.id
_entity.type
_entity.pdbx_description
1 polymer ?
#
loop_
_entity_poly.entity_id
_entity_poly.type
_entity_poly.pdbx_seq_one_letter_code
_entity_poly.pdbx_strand_id
1 'polypeptide(L)'
;RYGVTEDTGGHITYILGEMEALARRGDVEMAEIVTRRFDDPRLGTAHAQPEEWLGAKLVIRRIDSGDRRYLAKEALSADRDAFAEALIAELAQRERLPDLIHAHFADAADVARRLEDALGIPFVYTAHSLGMDKRRALASPSAAIDARIEEEDRAIAHARAVIGSSRDECERQLTAYPSTRIGKIHRLVPGV
;
A
#
# COMPACT_ATOMS: atom_id res chain seq x y z
N ARG A 1 -4.59 -19.42 0.22
CA ARG A 1 -3.36 -19.03 -0.51
C ARG A 1 -3.52 -17.61 -1.00
N TYR A 2 -2.60 -16.73 -0.66
CA TYR A 2 -2.57 -15.36 -1.15
C TYR A 2 -1.78 -15.29 -2.46
N GLY A 3 -2.05 -14.31 -3.32
CA GLY A 3 -1.27 -14.10 -4.53
C GLY A 3 -1.60 -15.03 -5.70
N VAL A 4 -2.87 -15.41 -5.87
CA VAL A 4 -3.30 -16.42 -6.88
C VAL A 4 -4.08 -15.83 -8.04
N THR A 5 -4.29 -14.51 -8.09
CA THR A 5 -4.98 -13.83 -9.18
C THR A 5 -3.98 -13.21 -10.15
N GLU A 6 -4.39 -12.90 -11.38
CA GLU A 6 -3.57 -12.24 -12.39
C GLU A 6 -3.06 -10.85 -11.92
N ASP A 7 -3.78 -10.24 -10.99
CA ASP A 7 -3.44 -8.94 -10.40
C ASP A 7 -2.46 -9.03 -9.22
N THR A 8 -2.08 -10.24 -8.80
CA THR A 8 -1.19 -10.44 -7.65
C THR A 8 0.19 -10.89 -8.09
N GLY A 9 1.20 -10.16 -7.67
CA GLY A 9 2.60 -10.42 -7.96
C GLY A 9 3.46 -10.64 -6.71
N GLY A 10 4.76 -10.59 -6.87
CA GLY A 10 5.73 -10.77 -5.79
C GLY A 10 5.58 -9.82 -4.59
N HIS A 11 4.86 -8.69 -4.76
CA HIS A 11 4.59 -7.74 -3.67
C HIS A 11 3.79 -8.36 -2.51
N ILE A 12 2.89 -9.32 -2.79
CA ILE A 12 2.14 -10.00 -1.71
C ILE A 12 3.08 -10.79 -0.81
N THR A 13 4.00 -11.56 -1.39
CA THR A 13 5.01 -12.31 -0.62
C THR A 13 5.93 -11.36 0.13
N TYR A 14 6.31 -10.23 -0.49
CA TYR A 14 7.10 -9.19 0.13
C TYR A 14 6.40 -8.61 1.38
N ILE A 15 5.15 -8.18 1.25
CA ILE A 15 4.37 -7.60 2.34
C ILE A 15 4.18 -8.61 3.48
N LEU A 16 3.79 -9.84 3.16
CA LEU A 16 3.61 -10.88 4.18
C LEU A 16 4.91 -11.16 4.94
N GLY A 17 6.04 -11.31 4.24
CA GLY A 17 7.34 -11.53 4.86
C GLY A 17 7.81 -10.36 5.73
N GLU A 18 7.60 -9.13 5.28
CA GLU A 18 7.89 -7.92 6.04
C GLU A 18 7.06 -7.86 7.33
N MET A 19 5.75 -8.07 7.23
CA MET A 19 4.84 -8.00 8.37
C MET A 19 5.07 -9.13 9.38
N GLU A 20 5.42 -10.33 8.90
CA GLU A 20 5.86 -11.43 9.77
C GLU A 20 7.17 -11.09 10.50
N ALA A 21 8.12 -10.44 9.82
CA ALA A 21 9.37 -10.02 10.44
C ALA A 21 9.13 -8.93 11.50
N LEU A 22 8.26 -7.95 11.21
CA LEU A 22 7.86 -6.92 12.17
C LEU A 22 7.16 -7.52 13.39
N ALA A 23 6.22 -8.45 13.19
CA ALA A 23 5.50 -9.10 14.29
C ALA A 23 6.41 -9.92 15.24
N ARG A 24 7.58 -10.37 14.76
CA ARG A 24 8.59 -11.06 15.61
C ARG A 24 9.42 -10.11 16.48
N ARG A 25 9.38 -8.80 16.20
CA ARG A 25 10.18 -7.83 16.98
C ARG A 25 9.56 -7.59 18.36
N GLY A 26 10.41 -7.39 19.34
CA GLY A 26 9.99 -7.09 20.73
C GLY A 26 9.44 -5.67 20.91
N ASP A 27 9.84 -4.75 20.05
CA ASP A 27 9.42 -3.34 20.04
C ASP A 27 8.18 -3.07 19.16
N VAL A 28 7.64 -4.09 18.49
CA VAL A 28 6.38 -4.03 17.76
C VAL A 28 5.29 -4.74 18.58
N GLU A 29 4.25 -4.01 18.91
CA GLU A 29 3.10 -4.53 19.65
C GLU A 29 2.13 -5.28 18.73
N MET A 30 1.81 -4.67 17.57
CA MET A 30 0.88 -5.20 16.58
C MET A 30 1.31 -4.80 15.18
N ALA A 31 1.17 -5.72 14.24
CA ALA A 31 1.33 -5.51 12.81
C ALA A 31 0.01 -5.84 12.12
N GLU A 32 -0.53 -4.88 11.34
CA GLU A 32 -1.81 -5.04 10.65
C GLU A 32 -1.61 -4.89 9.13
N ILE A 33 -2.09 -5.85 8.36
CA ILE A 33 -2.22 -5.72 6.90
C ILE A 33 -3.64 -5.26 6.63
N VAL A 34 -3.79 -4.05 6.11
CA VAL A 34 -5.10 -3.49 5.80
C VAL A 34 -5.38 -3.63 4.31
N THR A 35 -6.55 -4.17 3.97
CA THR A 35 -6.98 -4.36 2.58
C THR A 35 -8.49 -4.23 2.46
N ARG A 36 -8.98 -4.27 1.25
CA ARG A 36 -10.41 -4.20 0.95
C ARG A 36 -11.11 -5.51 1.27
N ARG A 37 -12.28 -5.43 1.88
CA ARG A 37 -13.20 -6.54 2.09
C ARG A 37 -14.04 -6.77 0.84
N PHE A 38 -14.11 -8.00 0.35
CA PHE A 38 -14.97 -8.38 -0.77
C PHE A 38 -15.45 -9.82 -0.62
N ASP A 39 -16.50 -10.16 -1.36
CA ASP A 39 -17.09 -11.49 -1.39
C ASP A 39 -17.13 -12.00 -2.83
N ASP A 40 -16.25 -12.94 -3.15
CA ASP A 40 -16.22 -13.63 -4.44
C ASP A 40 -16.05 -15.14 -4.20
N PRO A 41 -17.10 -15.93 -4.42
CA PRO A 41 -17.05 -17.38 -4.17
C PRO A 41 -15.94 -18.10 -4.93
N ARG A 42 -15.48 -17.57 -6.05
CA ARG A 42 -14.38 -18.15 -6.86
C ARG A 42 -13.02 -18.03 -6.16
N LEU A 43 -12.88 -17.05 -5.28
CA LEU A 43 -11.64 -16.78 -4.53
C LEU A 43 -11.71 -17.30 -3.09
N GLY A 44 -12.81 -17.93 -2.71
CA GLY A 44 -13.04 -18.48 -1.37
C GLY A 44 -13.62 -17.46 -0.39
N THR A 45 -13.88 -17.89 0.83
CA THR A 45 -14.58 -17.09 1.85
C THR A 45 -13.68 -16.20 2.70
N ALA A 46 -12.37 -16.37 2.62
CA ALA A 46 -11.42 -15.63 3.47
C ALA A 46 -11.53 -14.10 3.28
N HIS A 47 -11.75 -13.65 2.05
CA HIS A 47 -11.83 -12.21 1.73
C HIS A 47 -13.11 -11.53 2.23
N ALA A 48 -14.13 -12.32 2.55
CA ALA A 48 -15.39 -11.85 3.14
C ALA A 48 -15.29 -11.66 4.67
N GLN A 49 -14.29 -12.26 5.31
CA GLN A 49 -14.08 -12.12 6.75
C GLN A 49 -13.44 -10.76 7.07
N PRO A 50 -13.90 -10.05 8.11
CA PRO A 50 -13.33 -8.74 8.47
C PRO A 50 -11.89 -8.86 8.96
N GLU A 51 -11.57 -9.96 9.64
CA GLU A 51 -10.26 -10.19 10.23
C GLU A 51 -9.76 -11.60 9.96
N GLU A 52 -8.45 -11.73 9.85
CA GLU A 52 -7.77 -13.00 9.74
C GLU A 52 -6.43 -12.93 10.50
N TRP A 53 -6.35 -13.63 11.60
CA TRP A 53 -5.15 -13.66 12.44
C TRP A 53 -4.13 -14.65 11.88
N LEU A 54 -2.94 -14.15 11.54
CA LEU A 54 -1.82 -14.94 11.06
C LEU A 54 -0.84 -15.30 12.20
N GLY A 55 -1.01 -14.71 13.35
CA GLY A 55 -0.20 -14.92 14.56
C GLY A 55 -0.68 -14.07 15.73
N ALA A 56 0.00 -14.14 16.85
CA ALA A 56 -0.38 -13.40 18.06
C ALA A 56 -0.33 -11.86 17.89
N LYS A 57 0.49 -11.37 16.96
CA LYS A 57 0.73 -9.94 16.71
C LYS A 57 0.52 -9.55 15.25
N LEU A 58 -0.02 -10.43 14.41
CA LEU A 58 -0.20 -10.18 12.98
C LEU A 58 -1.63 -10.51 12.56
N VAL A 59 -2.31 -9.53 12.00
CA VAL A 59 -3.68 -9.67 11.51
C VAL A 59 -3.83 -9.06 10.11
N ILE A 60 -4.63 -9.68 9.26
CA ILE A 60 -5.17 -9.05 8.06
C ILE A 60 -6.55 -8.50 8.42
N ARG A 61 -6.69 -7.18 8.28
CA ARG A 61 -7.94 -6.46 8.50
C ARG A 61 -8.53 -6.04 7.17
N ARG A 62 -9.79 -6.36 6.94
CA ARG A 62 -10.49 -6.07 5.69
C ARG A 62 -11.59 -5.07 5.91
N ILE A 63 -11.43 -3.91 5.30
CA ILE A 63 -12.33 -2.76 5.41
C ILE A 63 -13.46 -2.89 4.41
N ASP A 64 -14.68 -2.70 4.89
CA ASP A 64 -15.89 -2.69 4.06
C ASP A 64 -16.13 -1.25 3.55
N SER A 65 -15.85 -1.03 2.28
CA SER A 65 -16.09 0.26 1.60
C SER A 65 -17.54 0.43 1.13
N GLY A 66 -18.41 -0.57 1.36
CA GLY A 66 -19.79 -0.61 0.87
C GLY A 66 -19.96 -1.42 -0.42
N ASP A 67 -18.95 -1.51 -1.26
CA ASP A 67 -18.96 -2.41 -2.43
C ASP A 67 -18.22 -3.71 -2.10
N ARG A 68 -18.96 -4.80 -2.01
CA ARG A 68 -18.45 -6.14 -1.65
C ARG A 68 -18.03 -6.98 -2.86
N ARG A 69 -18.13 -6.45 -4.07
CA ARG A 69 -17.70 -7.18 -5.28
C ARG A 69 -16.18 -7.21 -5.37
N TYR A 70 -15.62 -8.25 -5.98
CA TYR A 70 -14.23 -8.18 -6.44
C TYR A 70 -14.10 -7.11 -7.52
N LEU A 71 -13.20 -6.17 -7.33
CA LEU A 71 -12.89 -5.11 -8.30
C LEU A 71 -11.52 -5.40 -8.93
N ALA A 72 -11.50 -5.44 -10.25
CA ALA A 72 -10.26 -5.45 -11.00
C ALA A 72 -9.47 -4.15 -10.76
N LYS A 73 -8.18 -4.19 -10.98
CA LYS A 73 -7.25 -3.09 -10.68
C LYS A 73 -7.70 -1.74 -11.22
N GLU A 74 -8.23 -1.72 -12.43
CA GLU A 74 -8.68 -0.49 -13.12
C GLU A 74 -9.92 0.13 -12.46
N ALA A 75 -10.71 -0.69 -11.74
CA ALA A 75 -11.92 -0.25 -11.05
C ALA A 75 -11.67 0.18 -9.60
N LEU A 76 -10.49 -0.13 -9.02
CA LEU A 76 -10.19 0.16 -7.62
C LEU A 76 -10.15 1.67 -7.32
N SER A 77 -9.76 2.50 -8.29
CA SER A 77 -9.70 3.95 -8.11
C SER A 77 -11.07 4.55 -7.75
N ALA A 78 -12.17 3.99 -8.26
CA ALA A 78 -13.53 4.45 -7.96
C ALA A 78 -13.98 4.12 -6.53
N ASP A 79 -13.40 3.09 -5.90
CA ASP A 79 -13.72 2.66 -4.53
C ASP A 79 -12.79 3.28 -3.47
N ARG A 80 -11.70 3.91 -3.89
CA ARG A 80 -10.64 4.41 -3.01
C ARG A 80 -11.12 5.42 -1.98
N ASP A 81 -12.01 6.32 -2.37
CA ASP A 81 -12.56 7.35 -1.47
C ASP A 81 -13.41 6.71 -0.37
N ALA A 82 -14.33 5.83 -0.74
CA ALA A 82 -15.17 5.10 0.21
C ALA A 82 -14.34 4.20 1.14
N PHE A 83 -13.30 3.55 0.60
CA PHE A 83 -12.36 2.77 1.41
C PHE A 83 -11.62 3.63 2.44
N ALA A 84 -11.11 4.79 2.04
CA ALA A 84 -10.41 5.71 2.93
C ALA A 84 -11.33 6.24 4.04
N GLU A 85 -12.56 6.64 3.70
CA GLU A 85 -13.55 7.10 4.66
C GLU A 85 -13.92 6.01 5.68
N ALA A 86 -14.15 4.78 5.21
CA ALA A 86 -14.46 3.65 6.08
C ALA A 86 -13.29 3.32 7.03
N LEU A 87 -12.05 3.35 6.52
CA LEU A 87 -10.86 3.11 7.33
C LEU A 87 -10.62 4.23 8.37
N ILE A 88 -10.82 5.50 8.00
CA ILE A 88 -10.76 6.63 8.92
C ILE A 88 -11.80 6.47 10.04
N ALA A 89 -13.05 6.14 9.67
CA ALA A 89 -14.13 5.96 10.64
C ALA A 89 -13.84 4.80 11.61
N GLU A 90 -13.28 3.70 11.11
CA GLU A 90 -12.89 2.56 11.96
C GLU A 90 -11.75 2.93 12.91
N LEU A 91 -10.68 3.56 12.39
CA LEU A 91 -9.53 3.93 13.21
C LEU A 91 -9.89 4.98 14.26
N ALA A 92 -10.74 5.95 13.93
CA ALA A 92 -11.17 7.00 14.86
C ALA A 92 -11.92 6.47 16.09
N GLN A 93 -12.43 5.24 16.05
CA GLN A 93 -13.10 4.60 17.18
C GLN A 93 -12.15 3.79 18.09
N ARG A 94 -10.87 3.66 17.71
CA ARG A 94 -9.89 2.91 18.49
C ARG A 94 -9.34 3.75 19.63
N GLU A 95 -9.12 3.11 20.76
CA GLU A 95 -8.44 3.74 21.90
C GLU A 95 -6.99 4.14 21.57
N ARG A 96 -6.35 3.41 20.67
CA ARG A 96 -4.99 3.66 20.20
C ARG A 96 -4.90 3.58 18.68
N LEU A 97 -4.34 4.63 18.10
CA LEU A 97 -4.05 4.68 16.66
C LEU A 97 -2.73 3.97 16.35
N PRO A 98 -2.53 3.49 15.12
CA PRO A 98 -1.23 3.03 14.65
C PRO A 98 -0.19 4.15 14.75
N ASP A 99 1.05 3.81 15.08
CA ASP A 99 2.15 4.76 15.13
C ASP A 99 2.66 5.12 13.73
N LEU A 100 2.47 4.23 12.75
CA LEU A 100 2.97 4.38 11.38
C LEU A 100 2.14 3.55 10.40
N ILE A 101 1.97 4.08 9.19
CA ILE A 101 1.41 3.36 8.03
C ILE A 101 2.53 3.09 7.03
N HIS A 102 2.62 1.89 6.51
CA HIS A 102 3.44 1.57 5.34
C HIS A 102 2.54 1.41 4.13
N ALA A 103 2.59 2.37 3.23
CA ALA A 103 1.78 2.37 2.02
C ALA A 103 2.51 1.68 0.86
N HIS A 104 1.88 0.68 0.28
CA HIS A 104 2.39 -0.04 -0.87
C HIS A 104 1.60 0.35 -2.12
N PHE A 105 2.27 0.90 -3.12
CA PHE A 105 1.72 1.57 -4.30
C PHE A 105 1.08 2.95 -4.03
N ALA A 106 0.91 3.72 -5.11
CA ALA A 106 0.39 5.09 -5.04
C ALA A 106 -1.04 5.18 -4.51
N ASP A 107 -1.88 4.19 -4.81
CA ASP A 107 -3.25 4.11 -4.34
C ASP A 107 -3.32 4.05 -2.80
N ALA A 108 -2.50 3.18 -2.20
CA ALA A 108 -2.40 3.07 -0.75
C ALA A 108 -1.77 4.33 -0.12
N ALA A 109 -0.84 4.99 -0.83
CA ALA A 109 -0.25 6.24 -0.36
C ALA A 109 -1.26 7.39 -0.34
N ASP A 110 -2.20 7.46 -1.30
CA ASP A 110 -3.29 8.44 -1.26
C ASP A 110 -4.22 8.21 -0.05
N VAL A 111 -4.56 6.95 0.22
CA VAL A 111 -5.31 6.57 1.43
C VAL A 111 -4.53 6.95 2.70
N ALA A 112 -3.23 6.62 2.76
CA ALA A 112 -2.39 6.93 3.92
C ALA A 112 -2.26 8.45 4.16
N ARG A 113 -2.17 9.26 3.10
CA ARG A 113 -2.17 10.72 3.19
C ARG A 113 -3.47 11.25 3.80
N ARG A 114 -4.63 10.70 3.41
CA ARG A 114 -5.93 11.08 4.00
C ARG A 114 -6.01 10.68 5.48
N LEU A 115 -5.41 9.55 5.86
CA LEU A 115 -5.29 9.14 7.27
C LEU A 115 -4.37 10.08 8.05
N GLU A 116 -3.27 10.54 7.46
CA GLU A 116 -2.39 11.56 8.06
C GLU A 116 -3.14 12.87 8.25
N ASP A 117 -3.88 13.34 7.22
CA ASP A 117 -4.67 14.57 7.30
C ASP A 117 -5.79 14.50 8.35
N ALA A 118 -6.47 13.37 8.48
CA ALA A 118 -7.62 13.20 9.38
C ALA A 118 -7.23 12.82 10.81
N LEU A 119 -6.22 11.99 10.99
CA LEU A 119 -5.88 11.34 12.27
C LEU A 119 -4.44 11.60 12.73
N GLY A 120 -3.63 12.27 11.92
CA GLY A 120 -2.22 12.57 12.24
C GLY A 120 -1.27 11.37 12.17
N ILE A 121 -1.67 10.26 11.54
CA ILE A 121 -0.86 9.05 11.44
C ILE A 121 0.15 9.22 10.30
N PRO A 122 1.46 9.26 10.56
CA PRO A 122 2.46 9.41 9.51
C PRO A 122 2.57 8.14 8.66
N PHE A 123 3.09 8.29 7.43
CA PHE A 123 3.28 7.13 6.57
C PHE A 123 4.64 7.12 5.87
N VAL A 124 5.07 5.90 5.52
CA VAL A 124 6.18 5.61 4.61
C VAL A 124 5.65 4.95 3.34
N TYR A 125 6.40 5.02 2.25
CA TYR A 125 5.92 4.61 0.94
C TYR A 125 6.88 3.67 0.23
N THR A 126 6.36 2.58 -0.35
CA THR A 126 7.07 1.69 -1.29
C THR A 126 6.30 1.60 -2.60
N ALA A 127 6.94 1.97 -3.71
CA ALA A 127 6.29 2.03 -5.02
C ALA A 127 6.06 0.65 -5.68
N HIS A 128 6.94 -0.33 -5.43
CA HIS A 128 7.05 -1.64 -6.09
C HIS A 128 7.24 -1.61 -7.62
N SER A 129 6.75 -0.58 -8.27
CA SER A 129 7.00 -0.29 -9.69
C SER A 129 6.66 1.18 -9.96
N LEU A 130 7.41 1.82 -10.82
CA LEU A 130 7.34 3.26 -11.07
C LEU A 130 6.90 3.57 -12.49
N GLY A 131 5.97 4.51 -12.62
CA GLY A 131 5.35 4.92 -13.88
C GLY A 131 6.31 5.61 -14.84
N MET A 132 7.27 6.39 -14.31
CA MET A 132 8.27 7.09 -15.14
C MET A 132 9.08 6.14 -16.04
N ASP A 133 9.53 5.01 -15.50
CA ASP A 133 10.26 4.01 -16.29
C ASP A 133 9.36 3.31 -17.30
N LYS A 134 8.11 3.00 -16.91
CA LYS A 134 7.12 2.45 -17.84
C LYS A 134 6.80 3.41 -18.97
N ARG A 135 6.63 4.70 -18.67
CA ARG A 135 6.41 5.75 -19.68
C ARG A 135 7.54 5.82 -20.69
N ARG A 136 8.80 5.72 -20.24
CA ARG A 136 9.98 5.72 -21.13
C ARG A 136 10.02 4.52 -22.08
N ALA A 137 9.46 3.38 -21.65
CA ALA A 137 9.41 2.16 -22.47
C ALA A 137 8.23 2.12 -23.44
N LEU A 138 7.26 3.03 -23.34
CA LEU A 138 6.08 3.08 -24.21
C LEU A 138 6.35 3.93 -25.46
N ALA A 139 5.98 3.41 -26.63
CA ALA A 139 6.04 4.16 -27.89
C ALA A 139 5.09 5.38 -27.89
N SER A 140 3.95 5.26 -27.19
CA SER A 140 2.96 6.33 -27.03
C SER A 140 2.46 6.32 -25.60
N PRO A 141 2.89 7.27 -24.75
CA PRO A 141 2.37 7.42 -23.39
C PRO A 141 0.87 7.71 -23.40
N SER A 142 0.15 7.14 -22.45
CA SER A 142 -1.29 7.37 -22.25
C SER A 142 -1.56 8.30 -21.09
N ALA A 143 -2.73 8.97 -21.09
CA ALA A 143 -3.17 9.80 -19.97
C ALA A 143 -3.20 9.02 -18.64
N ALA A 144 -3.45 7.71 -18.69
CA ALA A 144 -3.44 6.85 -17.49
C ALA A 144 -2.05 6.71 -16.88
N ILE A 145 -0.98 6.63 -17.69
CA ILE A 145 0.39 6.58 -17.15
C ILE A 145 0.82 7.94 -16.60
N ASP A 146 0.38 9.04 -17.20
CA ASP A 146 0.68 10.38 -16.72
C ASP A 146 -0.03 10.63 -15.36
N ALA A 147 -1.31 10.29 -15.23
CA ALA A 147 -2.03 10.37 -13.97
C ALA A 147 -1.38 9.53 -12.87
N ARG A 148 -0.93 8.32 -13.20
CA ARG A 148 -0.19 7.47 -12.28
C ARG A 148 1.12 8.12 -11.81
N ILE A 149 1.89 8.73 -12.71
CA ILE A 149 3.14 9.43 -12.34
C ILE A 149 2.86 10.58 -11.39
N GLU A 150 1.78 11.33 -11.60
CA GLU A 150 1.36 12.40 -10.69
C GLU A 150 0.96 11.87 -9.31
N GLU A 151 0.27 10.73 -9.24
CA GLU A 151 -0.07 10.07 -7.97
C GLU A 151 1.19 9.59 -7.23
N GLU A 152 2.14 8.99 -7.94
CA GLU A 152 3.42 8.55 -7.39
C GLU A 152 4.25 9.74 -6.88
N ASP A 153 4.30 10.86 -7.62
CA ASP A 153 5.00 12.07 -7.20
C ASP A 153 4.38 12.69 -5.93
N ARG A 154 3.05 12.71 -5.84
CA ARG A 154 2.35 13.12 -4.61
C ARG A 154 2.68 12.20 -3.43
N ALA A 155 2.72 10.89 -3.64
CA ALA A 155 3.10 9.93 -2.60
C ALA A 155 4.52 10.20 -2.08
N ILE A 156 5.48 10.41 -2.99
CA ILE A 156 6.88 10.75 -2.67
C ILE A 156 6.96 12.07 -1.91
N ALA A 157 6.19 13.08 -2.30
CA ALA A 157 6.19 14.40 -1.66
C ALA A 157 5.78 14.32 -0.17
N HIS A 158 4.71 13.58 0.12
CA HIS A 158 4.09 13.54 1.45
C HIS A 158 4.69 12.49 2.39
N ALA A 159 5.13 11.34 1.88
CA ALA A 159 5.70 10.29 2.72
C ALA A 159 6.86 10.79 3.59
N ARG A 160 6.94 10.31 4.83
CA ARG A 160 8.07 10.56 5.74
C ARG A 160 9.36 9.94 5.24
N ALA A 161 9.25 8.76 4.63
CA ALA A 161 10.34 8.06 3.97
C ALA A 161 9.81 7.33 2.74
N VAL A 162 10.67 7.15 1.73
CA VAL A 162 10.40 6.37 0.52
C VAL A 162 11.36 5.19 0.52
N ILE A 163 10.81 4.00 0.41
CA ILE A 163 11.56 2.75 0.49
C ILE A 163 11.70 2.17 -0.92
N GLY A 164 12.94 1.99 -1.36
CA GLY A 164 13.26 1.28 -2.59
C GLY A 164 13.93 -0.06 -2.32
N SER A 165 13.64 -1.05 -3.14
CA SER A 165 14.12 -2.43 -3.00
C SER A 165 15.51 -2.65 -3.60
N SER A 166 15.92 -1.81 -4.52
CA SER A 166 17.19 -1.93 -5.24
C SER A 166 17.96 -0.61 -5.31
N ARG A 167 19.25 -0.72 -5.64
CA ARG A 167 20.09 0.45 -5.89
C ARG A 167 19.56 1.27 -7.06
N ASP A 168 19.19 0.62 -8.15
CA ASP A 168 18.66 1.29 -9.34
C ASP A 168 17.36 2.04 -9.04
N GLU A 169 16.45 1.43 -8.27
CA GLU A 169 15.22 2.09 -7.84
C GLU A 169 15.50 3.35 -7.04
N CYS A 170 16.42 3.29 -6.06
CA CYS A 170 16.73 4.42 -5.20
C CYS A 170 17.51 5.53 -5.90
N GLU A 171 18.52 5.18 -6.70
CA GLU A 171 19.48 6.16 -7.26
C GLU A 171 19.07 6.71 -8.62
N ARG A 172 18.24 5.99 -9.40
CA ARG A 172 17.83 6.37 -10.74
C ARG A 172 16.32 6.58 -10.88
N GLN A 173 15.51 5.57 -10.50
CA GLN A 173 14.08 5.61 -10.79
C GLN A 173 13.37 6.65 -9.92
N LEU A 174 13.54 6.59 -8.60
CA LEU A 174 12.91 7.52 -7.66
C LEU A 174 13.42 8.95 -7.85
N THR A 175 14.71 9.14 -8.17
CA THR A 175 15.27 10.47 -8.42
C THR A 175 14.76 11.16 -9.69
N ALA A 176 14.05 10.43 -10.55
CA ALA A 176 13.39 11.01 -11.71
C ALA A 176 12.12 11.82 -11.37
N TYR A 177 11.58 11.66 -10.17
CA TYR A 177 10.37 12.36 -9.72
C TYR A 177 10.71 13.74 -9.16
N PRO A 178 9.95 14.79 -9.55
CA PRO A 178 10.23 16.18 -9.12
C PRO A 178 10.22 16.38 -7.60
N SER A 179 9.33 15.69 -6.89
CA SER A 179 9.17 15.81 -5.44
C SER A 179 10.19 15.02 -4.62
N THR A 180 11.07 14.28 -5.28
CA THR A 180 12.06 13.45 -4.60
C THR A 180 13.07 14.29 -3.81
N ARG A 181 13.29 13.86 -2.56
CA ARG A 181 14.37 14.36 -1.70
C ARG A 181 15.24 13.17 -1.29
N ILE A 182 16.52 13.23 -1.65
CA ILE A 182 17.48 12.12 -1.45
C ILE A 182 17.52 11.67 0.02
N GLY A 183 17.44 12.59 0.97
CA GLY A 183 17.43 12.26 2.40
C GLY A 183 16.18 11.47 2.89
N LYS A 184 15.15 11.37 2.07
CA LYS A 184 13.95 10.55 2.36
C LYS A 184 14.02 9.14 1.76
N ILE A 185 14.97 8.86 0.86
CA ILE A 185 15.07 7.56 0.18
C ILE A 185 15.90 6.60 1.04
N HIS A 186 15.32 5.44 1.32
CA HIS A 186 15.96 4.37 2.07
C HIS A 186 15.92 3.08 1.25
N ARG A 187 17.07 2.43 1.12
CA ARG A 187 17.15 1.13 0.46
C ARG A 187 16.98 0.01 1.47
N LEU A 188 15.90 -0.75 1.32
CA LEU A 188 15.67 -1.99 2.05
C LEU A 188 15.54 -3.13 1.04
N VAL A 189 16.58 -3.98 1.00
CA VAL A 189 16.57 -5.16 0.12
C VAL A 189 15.56 -6.16 0.66
N PRO A 190 14.66 -6.71 -0.19
CA PRO A 190 13.76 -7.76 0.24
C PRO A 190 14.53 -8.92 0.87
N GLY A 191 14.03 -9.42 1.99
CA GLY A 191 14.55 -10.64 2.60
C GLY A 191 14.33 -11.84 1.67
N VAL A 192 15.25 -12.79 1.66
CA VAL A 192 15.17 -14.07 0.96
C VAL A 192 15.00 -15.20 1.97
#